data_4bdf713956f26a9cbd64a8e80db0e789
#
_entry.id   4bdf713956f26a9cbd64a8e80db0e789
#
_cell.length_a   1.000
_cell.length_b   1.000
_cell.length_c   1.000
_cell.angle_alpha   90.00
_cell.angle_beta   90.00
_cell.angle_gamma   90.00
#
_symmetry.space_group_name_H-M   'P 1'
#
loop_
_entity.id
_entity.type
_entity.pdbx_description
1 polymer ?
#
loop_
_entity_poly.entity_id
_entity_poly.type
_entity_poly.pdbx_seq_one_letter_code
_entity_poly.pdbx_strand_id
1 'polypeptide(L)'
;MLRKFNFIWGALLTIILFIVSINNYIGNTDLTIQADGIGYYDYLPATFIYHDLYRINDSSGKLNARVSQQKGAYVETENGNWVNKYAPGTAVLQLPFFLYTHFCITEPIEGKLGYQLPYQKSVFYAALFYLFLALVFIHLLLKTYAIPSWIIVFLQLLLALATGVTHYANVEASFSHVYSLFAITAFLYFARKFFIERQYPFFLWASFFFGLILILRPVNGIILAAVPFVAGTFDQVREGFKYLYKKYLVALAGLFIVFLFAGFLSLVWYMQCEQWVLNTYQNEEGFYFLNPQMFNILFSYKKGLFVYTPVLLLAFLALFTWIKNRQFYALFTWLGFFIFLTYILSSWWSWFYGCSYGLRAYIDFYAVFFIPIAIVMQQTKKWMRIGVIIFGVTCVYLNLVQTYQYKEYILHWIEMDKEAYWKVFAKTDSKYKGILWKRTYNLEEYTQSKEMFFADNYNSVMRINSQEIPFFERVSLVEIKFQSNFREASNLQVGLKLLSQEDSLYYYDHSLPIIHFLDPKIGVYGTWQNGSYFFEISKSPSQLNTQIELLFKNKNEADTLSNLALKFYYKTQ
;
A
#
# COMPACT_ATOMS: atom_id res chain seq x y z
N MET A 1 9.75 39.82 -5.68
CA MET A 1 10.41 38.62 -5.10
C MET A 1 9.42 37.67 -4.42
N LEU A 2 8.46 38.14 -3.64
CA LEU A 2 7.45 37.31 -2.93
C LEU A 2 6.54 36.45 -3.84
N ARG A 3 6.26 36.83 -5.09
CA ARG A 3 5.45 36.03 -6.04
C ARG A 3 6.12 34.73 -6.54
N LYS A 4 7.45 34.61 -6.47
CA LYS A 4 8.18 33.39 -6.87
C LYS A 4 8.26 32.36 -5.73
N PHE A 5 8.11 32.77 -4.47
CA PHE A 5 8.20 31.89 -3.31
C PHE A 5 6.91 31.11 -2.98
N ASN A 6 5.74 31.54 -3.46
CA ASN A 6 4.45 30.89 -3.18
C ASN A 6 4.30 29.45 -3.76
N PHE A 7 5.27 29.06 -4.54
CA PHE A 7 5.28 27.80 -5.29
C PHE A 7 5.63 26.58 -4.41
N ILE A 8 6.50 26.76 -3.42
CA ILE A 8 7.04 25.67 -2.60
C ILE A 8 6.26 25.52 -1.28
N TRP A 9 5.58 26.56 -0.80
CA TRP A 9 5.02 26.60 0.55
C TRP A 9 4.00 25.51 0.86
N GLY A 10 3.10 25.18 -0.07
CA GLY A 10 2.13 24.12 0.15
C GLY A 10 2.78 22.74 0.28
N ALA A 11 3.78 22.46 -0.57
CA ALA A 11 4.55 21.23 -0.52
C ALA A 11 5.40 21.15 0.76
N LEU A 12 6.11 22.24 1.10
CA LEU A 12 6.91 22.32 2.34
C LEU A 12 6.04 22.18 3.57
N LEU A 13 4.89 22.87 3.63
CA LEU A 13 3.97 22.78 4.77
C LEU A 13 3.47 21.32 4.94
N THR A 14 3.12 20.65 3.85
CA THR A 14 2.72 19.25 3.89
C THR A 14 3.84 18.36 4.44
N ILE A 15 5.07 18.54 3.95
CA ILE A 15 6.22 17.76 4.43
C ILE A 15 6.52 18.04 5.90
N ILE A 16 6.45 19.30 6.34
CA ILE A 16 6.61 19.67 7.75
C ILE A 16 5.54 19.00 8.62
N LEU A 17 4.27 19.02 8.18
CA LEU A 17 3.17 18.34 8.90
C LEU A 17 3.41 16.83 8.97
N PHE A 18 3.92 16.22 7.92
CA PHE A 18 4.31 14.81 7.96
C PHE A 18 5.48 14.54 8.89
N ILE A 19 6.54 15.35 8.86
CA ILE A 19 7.69 15.20 9.77
C ILE A 19 7.25 15.37 11.23
N VAL A 20 6.40 16.34 11.54
CA VAL A 20 5.86 16.53 12.91
C VAL A 20 4.95 15.37 13.32
N SER A 21 4.08 14.89 12.44
CA SER A 21 3.23 13.74 12.73
C SER A 21 4.03 12.46 12.94
N ILE A 22 5.17 12.34 12.27
CA ILE A 22 6.08 11.20 12.37
C ILE A 22 6.75 11.10 13.72
N ASN A 23 7.27 12.18 14.28
CA ASN A 23 7.85 12.14 15.62
C ASN A 23 6.86 11.61 16.66
N ASN A 24 5.56 11.80 16.43
CA ASN A 24 4.49 11.24 17.26
C ASN A 24 4.03 9.83 16.81
N TYR A 25 4.31 9.42 15.57
CA TYR A 25 3.85 8.18 14.96
C TYR A 25 4.93 7.09 14.84
N ILE A 26 6.19 7.49 14.66
CA ILE A 26 7.33 6.62 14.29
C ILE A 26 8.22 6.27 15.49
N GLY A 27 7.87 6.63 16.69
CA GLY A 27 8.60 6.14 17.88
C GLY A 27 8.77 4.62 17.93
N ASN A 28 8.00 3.88 17.12
CA ASN A 28 7.94 2.42 17.05
C ASN A 28 7.89 1.84 15.62
N THR A 29 8.42 2.48 14.59
CA THR A 29 8.32 1.96 13.22
C THR A 29 9.54 1.16 12.80
N ASP A 30 9.64 -0.04 13.29
CA ASP A 30 10.53 -1.06 12.72
C ASP A 30 9.98 -1.67 11.42
N LEU A 31 8.84 -1.19 10.88
CA LEU A 31 8.07 -1.86 9.86
C LEU A 31 7.57 -0.93 8.73
N THR A 32 8.40 -0.05 8.19
CA THR A 32 8.08 0.70 6.97
C THR A 32 8.10 -0.21 5.72
N ILE A 33 9.02 -1.19 5.70
CA ILE A 33 9.18 -2.17 4.62
C ILE A 33 8.39 -3.41 5.03
N GLN A 34 7.15 -3.51 4.52
CA GLN A 34 6.23 -4.61 4.85
C GLN A 34 5.32 -4.96 3.67
N ALA A 35 4.68 -6.10 3.73
CA ALA A 35 3.73 -6.60 2.73
C ALA A 35 4.28 -6.47 1.30
N ASP A 36 3.51 -5.94 0.34
CA ASP A 36 3.96 -5.73 -1.05
C ASP A 36 5.24 -4.88 -1.13
N GLY A 37 5.44 -3.98 -0.17
CA GLY A 37 6.61 -3.11 -0.08
C GLY A 37 7.92 -3.87 0.05
N ILE A 38 7.90 -5.08 0.62
CA ILE A 38 9.07 -5.96 0.69
C ILE A 38 9.54 -6.29 -0.74
N GLY A 39 8.63 -6.73 -1.60
CA GLY A 39 8.98 -7.07 -2.98
C GLY A 39 9.49 -5.88 -3.79
N TYR A 40 8.89 -4.71 -3.62
CA TYR A 40 9.38 -3.48 -4.26
C TYR A 40 10.79 -3.08 -3.80
N TYR A 41 11.10 -3.28 -2.53
CA TYR A 41 12.37 -2.88 -1.92
C TYR A 41 13.48 -3.90 -2.11
N ASP A 42 13.17 -5.20 -2.12
CA ASP A 42 14.12 -6.31 -2.01
C ASP A 42 15.18 -6.36 -3.13
N TYR A 43 14.95 -5.72 -4.25
CA TYR A 43 15.95 -5.52 -5.31
C TYR A 43 17.23 -4.84 -4.79
N LEU A 44 17.12 -3.97 -3.80
CA LEU A 44 18.26 -3.21 -3.25
C LEU A 44 19.18 -4.09 -2.41
N PRO A 45 18.72 -4.75 -1.33
CA PRO A 45 19.57 -5.68 -0.60
C PRO A 45 20.02 -6.85 -1.48
N ALA A 46 19.17 -7.40 -2.36
CA ALA A 46 19.54 -8.44 -3.30
C ALA A 46 20.77 -8.07 -4.15
N THR A 47 20.81 -6.82 -4.64
CA THR A 47 21.89 -6.35 -5.51
C THR A 47 23.14 -5.95 -4.70
N PHE A 48 22.99 -5.18 -3.63
CA PHE A 48 24.11 -4.48 -2.99
C PHE A 48 24.64 -5.15 -1.74
N ILE A 49 23.88 -6.07 -1.13
CA ILE A 49 24.28 -6.77 0.11
C ILE A 49 24.50 -8.24 -0.15
N TYR A 50 23.52 -8.90 -0.77
CA TYR A 50 23.55 -10.35 -0.93
C TYR A 50 24.18 -10.79 -2.26
N HIS A 51 24.21 -9.91 -3.27
CA HIS A 51 24.70 -10.21 -4.62
C HIS A 51 23.99 -11.43 -5.24
N ASP A 52 22.69 -11.58 -4.94
CA ASP A 52 21.89 -12.75 -5.32
C ASP A 52 20.65 -12.41 -6.17
N LEU A 53 20.65 -11.24 -6.83
CA LEU A 53 19.54 -10.81 -7.71
C LEU A 53 19.18 -11.88 -8.76
N TYR A 54 20.17 -12.61 -9.24
CA TYR A 54 20.06 -13.68 -10.23
C TYR A 54 20.31 -15.08 -9.68
N ARG A 55 20.63 -15.22 -8.40
CA ARG A 55 20.90 -16.49 -7.69
C ARG A 55 19.86 -16.74 -6.62
N ILE A 56 18.61 -16.81 -7.04
CA ILE A 56 17.49 -16.98 -6.13
C ILE A 56 17.47 -18.39 -5.51
N ASN A 57 17.98 -19.39 -6.26
CA ASN A 57 18.21 -20.73 -5.75
C ASN A 57 19.66 -20.90 -5.28
N ASP A 58 19.86 -21.68 -4.24
CA ASP A 58 21.17 -22.13 -3.83
C ASP A 58 21.71 -23.23 -4.79
N SER A 59 22.94 -23.67 -4.53
CA SER A 59 23.61 -24.73 -5.33
C SER A 59 22.88 -26.09 -5.28
N SER A 60 21.96 -26.29 -4.35
CA SER A 60 21.11 -27.49 -4.24
C SER A 60 19.77 -27.37 -4.96
N GLY A 61 19.51 -26.25 -5.63
CA GLY A 61 18.23 -25.95 -6.27
C GLY A 61 17.12 -25.50 -5.31
N LYS A 62 17.42 -25.32 -4.01
CA LYS A 62 16.48 -24.77 -3.03
C LYS A 62 16.53 -23.25 -3.02
N LEU A 63 15.40 -22.64 -2.67
CA LEU A 63 15.34 -21.19 -2.41
C LEU A 63 16.40 -20.81 -1.37
N ASN A 64 17.18 -19.78 -1.65
CA ASN A 64 18.11 -19.27 -0.65
C ASN A 64 17.35 -18.72 0.58
N ALA A 65 18.04 -18.67 1.72
CA ALA A 65 17.44 -18.34 3.02
C ALA A 65 16.74 -16.95 3.00
N ARG A 66 17.29 -15.97 2.26
CA ARG A 66 16.70 -14.65 2.13
C ARG A 66 15.36 -14.69 1.38
N VAL A 67 15.34 -15.30 0.20
CA VAL A 67 14.13 -15.38 -0.64
C VAL A 67 13.06 -16.24 0.04
N SER A 68 13.46 -17.31 0.74
CA SER A 68 12.55 -18.13 1.54
C SER A 68 11.83 -17.31 2.62
N GLN A 69 12.52 -16.36 3.27
CA GLN A 69 11.91 -15.45 4.24
C GLN A 69 10.94 -14.44 3.58
N GLN A 70 11.15 -14.12 2.30
CA GLN A 70 10.37 -13.15 1.51
C GLN A 70 9.42 -13.84 0.51
N LYS A 71 9.06 -15.09 0.75
CA LYS A 71 8.30 -15.97 -0.18
C LYS A 71 7.06 -15.30 -0.79
N GLY A 72 6.36 -14.43 -0.05
CA GLY A 72 5.19 -13.70 -0.56
C GLY A 72 5.47 -12.69 -1.69
N ALA A 73 6.72 -12.26 -1.87
CA ALA A 73 7.14 -11.34 -2.92
C ALA A 73 7.65 -12.06 -4.18
N TYR A 74 7.88 -13.37 -4.11
CA TYR A 74 8.44 -14.17 -5.18
C TYR A 74 7.43 -15.20 -5.68
N VAL A 75 7.50 -15.51 -6.97
CA VAL A 75 6.70 -16.56 -7.62
C VAL A 75 7.62 -17.52 -8.37
N GLU A 76 7.25 -18.80 -8.38
CA GLU A 76 7.92 -19.80 -9.15
C GLU A 76 7.37 -19.81 -10.59
N THR A 77 8.26 -19.75 -11.57
CA THR A 77 7.89 -19.84 -12.98
C THR A 77 7.68 -21.30 -13.38
N GLU A 78 7.05 -21.54 -14.54
CA GLU A 78 6.83 -22.88 -15.08
C GLU A 78 8.14 -23.69 -15.26
N ASN A 79 9.26 -23.01 -15.43
CA ASN A 79 10.59 -23.61 -15.57
C ASN A 79 11.28 -23.89 -14.22
N GLY A 80 10.58 -23.71 -13.10
CA GLY A 80 11.13 -23.90 -11.75
C GLY A 80 12.03 -22.77 -11.25
N ASN A 81 12.17 -21.68 -12.00
CA ASN A 81 12.91 -20.49 -11.56
C ASN A 81 12.01 -19.57 -10.72
N TRP A 82 12.58 -18.89 -9.76
CA TRP A 82 11.87 -17.94 -8.94
C TRP A 82 12.13 -16.51 -9.43
N VAL A 83 11.11 -15.67 -9.39
CA VAL A 83 11.19 -14.27 -9.81
C VAL A 83 10.43 -13.39 -8.84
N ASN A 84 10.97 -12.18 -8.58
CA ASN A 84 10.24 -11.17 -7.84
C ASN A 84 9.04 -10.70 -8.68
N LYS A 85 7.83 -10.86 -8.15
CA LYS A 85 6.59 -10.52 -8.88
C LYS A 85 6.37 -9.02 -9.06
N TYR A 86 7.07 -8.17 -8.29
CA TYR A 86 6.94 -6.72 -8.37
C TYR A 86 7.96 -6.11 -9.35
N ALA A 87 7.57 -5.01 -9.99
CA ALA A 87 8.46 -4.31 -10.91
C ALA A 87 9.53 -3.48 -10.16
N PRO A 88 10.76 -3.31 -10.73
CA PRO A 88 11.91 -2.74 -10.01
C PRO A 88 11.89 -1.22 -9.86
N GLY A 89 10.97 -0.49 -10.49
CA GLY A 89 10.99 0.98 -10.55
C GLY A 89 10.95 1.67 -9.19
N THR A 90 10.25 1.09 -8.21
CA THR A 90 10.24 1.64 -6.85
C THR A 90 11.62 1.53 -6.21
N ALA A 91 12.31 0.39 -6.35
CA ALA A 91 13.69 0.24 -5.89
C ALA A 91 14.63 1.25 -6.57
N VAL A 92 14.47 1.48 -7.88
CA VAL A 92 15.26 2.48 -8.62
C VAL A 92 15.11 3.87 -7.99
N LEU A 93 13.89 4.27 -7.62
CA LEU A 93 13.66 5.56 -6.97
C LEU A 93 14.11 5.59 -5.50
N GLN A 94 14.10 4.48 -4.81
CA GLN A 94 14.62 4.35 -3.44
C GLN A 94 16.14 4.25 -3.39
N LEU A 95 16.79 3.88 -4.50
CA LEU A 95 18.23 3.61 -4.59
C LEU A 95 19.12 4.72 -3.99
N PRO A 96 18.94 6.02 -4.29
CA PRO A 96 19.82 7.06 -3.73
C PRO A 96 19.79 7.09 -2.18
N PHE A 97 18.62 6.86 -1.60
CA PHE A 97 18.43 6.85 -0.14
C PHE A 97 19.01 5.58 0.48
N PHE A 98 18.84 4.45 -0.19
CA PHE A 98 19.47 3.19 0.21
C PHE A 98 20.99 3.29 0.20
N LEU A 99 21.59 3.77 -0.87
CA LEU A 99 23.05 3.91 -1.00
C LEU A 99 23.61 4.87 0.05
N TYR A 100 22.96 6.02 0.25
CA TYR A 100 23.36 6.94 1.31
C TYR A 100 23.39 6.23 2.67
N THR A 101 22.33 5.51 3.02
CA THR A 101 22.24 4.75 4.26
C THR A 101 23.32 3.66 4.32
N HIS A 102 23.50 2.90 3.25
CA HIS A 102 24.42 1.78 3.17
C HIS A 102 25.89 2.20 3.37
N PHE A 103 26.29 3.33 2.77
CA PHE A 103 27.67 3.82 2.87
C PHE A 103 27.93 4.72 4.08
N CYS A 104 26.91 5.43 4.60
CA CYS A 104 27.08 6.36 5.72
C CYS A 104 26.82 5.74 7.10
N ILE A 105 26.28 4.52 7.18
CA ILE A 105 26.20 3.80 8.46
C ILE A 105 27.58 3.32 8.84
N THR A 106 28.16 3.97 9.86
CA THR A 106 29.53 3.69 10.36
C THR A 106 29.57 2.60 11.43
N GLU A 107 28.43 2.25 12.04
CA GLU A 107 28.38 1.19 13.03
C GLU A 107 28.51 -0.18 12.36
N PRO A 108 29.41 -1.08 12.90
CA PRO A 108 29.49 -2.46 12.46
C PRO A 108 28.19 -3.16 12.90
N ILE A 109 27.17 -3.11 12.07
CA ILE A 109 25.97 -3.91 12.26
C ILE A 109 26.38 -5.32 11.82
N GLU A 110 26.68 -6.20 12.78
CA GLU A 110 26.77 -7.63 12.52
C GLU A 110 25.49 -8.06 11.77
N GLY A 111 25.67 -8.59 10.55
CA GLY A 111 24.58 -8.96 9.67
C GLY A 111 23.82 -7.76 9.12
N LYS A 112 24.45 -6.93 8.27
CA LYS A 112 23.74 -5.91 7.47
C LYS A 112 22.74 -6.58 6.52
N LEU A 113 21.56 -6.91 7.03
CA LEU A 113 20.52 -7.58 6.25
C LEU A 113 19.77 -6.63 5.30
N GLY A 114 20.01 -5.31 5.39
CA GLY A 114 19.35 -4.29 4.56
C GLY A 114 17.93 -3.93 5.02
N TYR A 115 17.47 -4.44 6.16
CA TYR A 115 16.12 -4.22 6.69
C TYR A 115 16.10 -3.59 8.07
N GLN A 116 17.27 -3.30 8.66
CA GLN A 116 17.40 -2.66 9.97
C GLN A 116 16.81 -1.25 9.95
N LEU A 117 16.57 -0.69 11.12
CA LEU A 117 15.92 0.61 11.33
C LEU A 117 16.47 1.74 10.45
N PRO A 118 17.79 1.91 10.20
CA PRO A 118 18.28 2.94 9.28
C PRO A 118 17.74 2.78 7.84
N TYR A 119 17.63 1.54 7.35
CA TYR A 119 17.08 1.27 6.02
C TYR A 119 15.56 1.51 5.99
N GLN A 120 14.83 1.16 7.05
CA GLN A 120 13.41 1.50 7.18
C GLN A 120 13.20 3.01 7.09
N LYS A 121 14.03 3.80 7.81
CA LYS A 121 14.00 5.27 7.75
C LYS A 121 14.37 5.81 6.37
N SER A 122 15.31 5.19 5.66
CA SER A 122 15.70 5.62 4.31
C SER A 122 14.54 5.53 3.31
N VAL A 123 13.78 4.44 3.35
CA VAL A 123 12.58 4.25 2.51
C VAL A 123 11.52 5.29 2.84
N PHE A 124 11.33 5.57 4.12
CA PHE A 124 10.42 6.60 4.55
C PHE A 124 10.83 8.00 4.03
N TYR A 125 12.11 8.39 4.15
CA TYR A 125 12.59 9.67 3.60
C TYR A 125 12.49 9.71 2.07
N ALA A 126 12.69 8.58 1.39
CA ALA A 126 12.44 8.48 -0.05
C ALA A 126 10.98 8.79 -0.39
N ALA A 127 10.02 8.18 0.30
CA ALA A 127 8.60 8.44 0.06
C ALA A 127 8.23 9.91 0.29
N LEU A 128 8.75 10.55 1.35
CA LEU A 128 8.54 11.98 1.59
C LEU A 128 9.13 12.86 0.50
N PHE A 129 10.32 12.53 0.02
CA PHE A 129 10.96 13.27 -1.08
C PHE A 129 10.14 13.19 -2.36
N TYR A 130 9.68 11.99 -2.74
CA TYR A 130 8.86 11.83 -3.94
C TYR A 130 7.44 12.39 -3.77
N LEU A 131 6.88 12.38 -2.57
CA LEU A 131 5.66 13.14 -2.29
C LEU A 131 5.87 14.64 -2.48
N PHE A 132 6.98 15.20 -1.96
CA PHE A 132 7.32 16.59 -2.19
C PHE A 132 7.40 16.91 -3.69
N LEU A 133 8.09 16.09 -4.47
CA LEU A 133 8.15 16.27 -5.92
C LEU A 133 6.78 16.12 -6.60
N ALA A 134 5.93 15.18 -6.18
CA ALA A 134 4.56 15.07 -6.67
C ALA A 134 3.77 16.35 -6.43
N LEU A 135 3.87 16.94 -5.22
CA LEU A 135 3.22 18.21 -4.88
C LEU A 135 3.79 19.40 -5.66
N VAL A 136 5.08 19.39 -6.00
CA VAL A 136 5.69 20.38 -6.91
C VAL A 136 5.11 20.22 -8.31
N PHE A 137 5.04 19.00 -8.84
CA PHE A 137 4.51 18.78 -10.19
C PHE A 137 3.01 19.04 -10.28
N ILE A 138 2.20 18.75 -9.23
CA ILE A 138 0.78 19.16 -9.23
C ILE A 138 0.66 20.68 -9.26
N HIS A 139 1.53 21.42 -8.55
CA HIS A 139 1.57 22.88 -8.64
C HIS A 139 1.86 23.34 -10.08
N LEU A 140 2.91 22.80 -10.70
CA LEU A 140 3.29 23.15 -12.07
C LEU A 140 2.18 22.82 -13.07
N LEU A 141 1.56 21.64 -12.92
CA LEU A 141 0.45 21.20 -13.76
C LEU A 141 -0.75 22.14 -13.64
N LEU A 142 -1.20 22.46 -12.43
CA LEU A 142 -2.35 23.33 -12.19
C LEU A 142 -2.08 24.78 -12.64
N LYS A 143 -0.84 25.24 -12.59
CA LYS A 143 -0.44 26.55 -13.16
C LYS A 143 -0.65 26.61 -14.66
N THR A 144 -0.55 25.53 -15.39
CA THR A 144 -0.84 25.50 -16.84
C THR A 144 -2.33 25.72 -17.17
N TYR A 145 -3.19 25.57 -16.16
CA TYR A 145 -4.64 25.87 -16.23
C TYR A 145 -4.96 27.27 -15.66
N ALA A 146 -3.94 28.10 -15.43
CA ALA A 146 -4.06 29.43 -14.85
C ALA A 146 -4.75 29.45 -13.46
N ILE A 147 -4.65 28.37 -12.70
CA ILE A 147 -5.23 28.26 -11.36
C ILE A 147 -4.50 29.22 -10.38
N PRO A 148 -5.23 30.01 -9.57
CA PRO A 148 -4.65 30.87 -8.55
C PRO A 148 -3.85 30.10 -7.50
N SER A 149 -2.72 30.65 -7.04
CA SER A 149 -1.78 29.95 -6.13
C SER A 149 -2.44 29.49 -4.83
N TRP A 150 -3.36 30.25 -4.25
CA TRP A 150 -4.02 29.86 -3.01
C TRP A 150 -4.90 28.60 -3.18
N ILE A 151 -5.56 28.43 -4.35
CA ILE A 151 -6.29 27.22 -4.68
C ILE A 151 -5.33 26.05 -4.79
N ILE A 152 -4.18 26.24 -5.44
CA ILE A 152 -3.18 25.18 -5.61
C ILE A 152 -2.66 24.72 -4.25
N VAL A 153 -2.29 25.65 -3.34
CA VAL A 153 -1.84 25.31 -1.99
C VAL A 153 -2.91 24.52 -1.24
N PHE A 154 -4.16 24.95 -1.29
CA PHE A 154 -5.27 24.24 -0.68
C PHE A 154 -5.41 22.81 -1.25
N LEU A 155 -5.31 22.65 -2.58
CA LEU A 155 -5.41 21.35 -3.22
C LEU A 155 -4.20 20.45 -2.94
N GLN A 156 -3.00 20.99 -2.78
CA GLN A 156 -1.84 20.23 -2.33
C GLN A 156 -2.07 19.64 -0.92
N LEU A 157 -2.63 20.45 0.00
CA LEU A 157 -3.00 19.99 1.34
C LEU A 157 -4.11 18.93 1.29
N LEU A 158 -5.14 19.12 0.44
CA LEU A 158 -6.19 18.11 0.28
C LEU A 158 -5.65 16.81 -0.30
N LEU A 159 -4.79 16.87 -1.32
CA LEU A 159 -4.18 15.69 -1.92
C LEU A 159 -3.41 14.89 -0.87
N ALA A 160 -2.63 15.56 -0.04
CA ALA A 160 -1.81 14.91 0.95
C ALA A 160 -2.59 14.43 2.18
N LEU A 161 -3.57 15.20 2.68
CA LEU A 161 -4.18 14.98 3.99
C LEU A 161 -5.62 14.45 3.93
N ALA A 162 -6.35 14.65 2.80
CA ALA A 162 -7.72 14.16 2.63
C ALA A 162 -7.81 12.87 1.80
N THR A 163 -6.69 12.22 1.55
CA THR A 163 -6.61 11.01 0.71
C THR A 163 -5.70 9.95 1.32
N GLY A 164 -5.71 8.74 0.77
CA GLY A 164 -4.84 7.65 1.18
C GLY A 164 -3.33 7.95 1.09
N VAL A 165 -2.93 9.04 0.42
CA VAL A 165 -1.53 9.49 0.37
C VAL A 165 -0.94 9.67 1.77
N THR A 166 -1.73 10.14 2.76
CA THR A 166 -1.30 10.22 4.17
C THR A 166 -0.74 8.89 4.67
N HIS A 167 -1.47 7.80 4.42
CA HIS A 167 -1.08 6.47 4.87
C HIS A 167 0.15 5.95 4.13
N TYR A 168 0.13 6.02 2.78
CA TYR A 168 1.21 5.47 1.94
C TYR A 168 2.50 6.29 1.93
N ALA A 169 2.47 7.52 2.43
CA ALA A 169 3.68 8.30 2.65
C ALA A 169 4.30 8.09 4.05
N ASN A 170 3.50 7.63 5.02
CA ASN A 170 3.91 7.50 6.42
C ASN A 170 4.06 6.05 6.89
N VAL A 171 3.05 5.22 6.70
CA VAL A 171 2.97 3.88 7.30
C VAL A 171 3.49 2.81 6.33
N GLU A 172 2.99 2.81 5.11
CA GLU A 172 3.37 1.86 4.05
C GLU A 172 4.21 2.55 2.96
N ALA A 173 5.24 3.29 3.39
CA ALA A 173 6.08 4.11 2.51
C ALA A 173 6.94 3.32 1.51
N SER A 174 7.07 2.00 1.69
CA SER A 174 7.75 1.10 0.74
C SER A 174 6.90 0.72 -0.47
N PHE A 175 5.58 0.96 -0.44
CA PHE A 175 4.69 0.70 -1.56
C PHE A 175 4.94 1.66 -2.72
N SER A 176 4.61 1.23 -3.95
CA SER A 176 4.84 1.99 -5.18
C SER A 176 4.00 3.26 -5.36
N HIS A 177 2.93 3.45 -4.56
CA HIS A 177 1.88 4.44 -4.85
C HIS A 177 2.35 5.90 -4.82
N VAL A 178 3.15 6.31 -3.84
CA VAL A 178 3.68 7.68 -3.76
C VAL A 178 4.66 7.96 -4.92
N TYR A 179 5.48 6.97 -5.26
CA TYR A 179 6.42 7.06 -6.38
C TYR A 179 5.70 7.11 -7.73
N SER A 180 4.63 6.32 -7.89
CA SER A 180 3.77 6.35 -9.07
C SER A 180 3.02 7.69 -9.20
N LEU A 181 2.47 8.22 -8.10
CA LEU A 181 1.84 9.53 -8.08
C LEU A 181 2.80 10.63 -8.57
N PHE A 182 4.06 10.60 -8.11
CA PHE A 182 5.10 11.52 -8.60
C PHE A 182 5.31 11.37 -10.10
N ALA A 183 5.60 10.15 -10.57
CA ALA A 183 5.93 9.91 -11.97
C ALA A 183 4.75 10.26 -12.90
N ILE A 184 3.52 9.90 -12.53
CA ILE A 184 2.30 10.21 -13.28
C ILE A 184 2.05 11.72 -13.31
N THR A 185 2.19 12.42 -12.16
CA THR A 185 1.96 13.87 -12.13
C THR A 185 2.98 14.62 -12.97
N ALA A 186 4.25 14.19 -12.95
CA ALA A 186 5.30 14.75 -13.81
C ALA A 186 5.01 14.46 -15.30
N PHE A 187 4.62 13.23 -15.64
CA PHE A 187 4.18 12.87 -16.99
C PHE A 187 3.06 13.78 -17.50
N LEU A 188 2.00 13.97 -16.70
CA LEU A 188 0.86 14.81 -17.07
C LEU A 188 1.28 16.27 -17.28
N TYR A 189 2.18 16.80 -16.44
CA TYR A 189 2.71 18.15 -16.61
C TYR A 189 3.46 18.29 -17.93
N PHE A 190 4.41 17.40 -18.23
CA PHE A 190 5.20 17.49 -19.44
C PHE A 190 4.37 17.19 -20.70
N ALA A 191 3.44 16.24 -20.65
CA ALA A 191 2.50 15.97 -21.73
C ALA A 191 1.66 17.22 -22.05
N ARG A 192 1.08 17.86 -21.01
CA ARG A 192 0.32 19.10 -21.20
C ARG A 192 1.17 20.23 -21.80
N LYS A 193 2.37 20.44 -21.29
CA LYS A 193 3.31 21.44 -21.81
C LYS A 193 3.63 21.17 -23.29
N PHE A 194 3.83 19.91 -23.66
CA PHE A 194 4.06 19.52 -25.05
C PHE A 194 2.87 19.89 -25.95
N PHE A 195 1.65 19.53 -25.57
CA PHE A 195 0.49 19.83 -26.40
C PHE A 195 0.16 21.33 -26.49
N ILE A 196 0.54 22.14 -25.49
CA ILE A 196 0.36 23.59 -25.53
C ILE A 196 1.49 24.26 -26.34
N GLU A 197 2.75 23.94 -26.06
CA GLU A 197 3.91 24.68 -26.56
C GLU A 197 4.59 24.03 -27.77
N ARG A 198 4.33 22.74 -28.02
CA ARG A 198 4.89 21.96 -29.14
C ARG A 198 6.42 22.01 -29.19
N GLN A 199 7.06 21.93 -28.02
CA GLN A 199 8.51 21.88 -27.90
C GLN A 199 8.98 20.46 -27.61
N TYR A 200 10.00 20.00 -28.34
CA TYR A 200 10.51 18.62 -28.23
C TYR A 200 11.01 18.23 -26.82
N PRO A 201 11.61 19.12 -26.00
CA PRO A 201 12.07 18.71 -24.69
C PRO A 201 10.92 18.23 -23.78
N PHE A 202 9.74 18.83 -23.89
CA PHE A 202 8.58 18.40 -23.10
C PHE A 202 8.07 17.02 -23.52
N PHE A 203 8.13 16.71 -24.82
CA PHE A 203 7.80 15.37 -25.31
C PHE A 203 8.79 14.33 -24.80
N LEU A 204 10.10 14.61 -24.85
CA LEU A 204 11.13 13.68 -24.36
C LEU A 204 11.03 13.46 -22.85
N TRP A 205 10.76 14.51 -22.06
CA TRP A 205 10.49 14.37 -20.63
C TRP A 205 9.20 13.58 -20.35
N ALA A 206 8.14 13.80 -21.12
CA ALA A 206 6.93 12.99 -21.01
C ALA A 206 7.23 11.51 -21.31
N SER A 207 8.02 11.22 -22.37
CA SER A 207 8.45 9.86 -22.71
C SER A 207 9.29 9.23 -21.59
N PHE A 208 10.20 9.99 -20.98
CA PHE A 208 11.01 9.53 -19.83
C PHE A 208 10.11 9.14 -18.64
N PHE A 209 9.21 10.04 -18.22
CA PHE A 209 8.32 9.73 -17.11
C PHE A 209 7.32 8.61 -17.44
N PHE A 210 6.90 8.47 -18.71
CA PHE A 210 6.08 7.34 -19.12
C PHE A 210 6.86 6.02 -19.02
N GLY A 211 8.11 5.98 -19.46
CA GLY A 211 8.99 4.83 -19.26
C GLY A 211 9.17 4.48 -17.78
N LEU A 212 9.40 5.49 -16.94
CA LEU A 212 9.48 5.31 -15.49
C LEU A 212 8.18 4.74 -14.88
N ILE A 213 7.02 5.21 -15.35
CA ILE A 213 5.70 4.68 -14.94
C ILE A 213 5.59 3.18 -15.24
N LEU A 214 6.05 2.75 -16.40
CA LEU A 214 5.97 1.34 -16.80
C LEU A 214 6.82 0.43 -15.89
N ILE A 215 8.01 0.87 -15.49
CA ILE A 215 8.85 0.08 -14.58
C ILE A 215 8.43 0.20 -13.10
N LEU A 216 7.66 1.24 -12.73
CA LEU A 216 7.04 1.33 -11.40
C LEU A 216 5.88 0.35 -11.26
N ARG A 217 4.94 0.42 -12.19
CA ARG A 217 3.76 -0.46 -12.29
C ARG A 217 3.28 -0.50 -13.75
N PRO A 218 3.47 -1.61 -14.47
CA PRO A 218 3.11 -1.69 -15.89
C PRO A 218 1.64 -1.31 -16.18
N VAL A 219 0.70 -1.68 -15.28
CA VAL A 219 -0.72 -1.33 -15.40
C VAL A 219 -0.96 0.18 -15.43
N ASN A 220 -0.09 0.98 -14.83
CA ASN A 220 -0.22 2.44 -14.83
C ASN A 220 0.00 3.07 -16.21
N GLY A 221 0.41 2.30 -17.22
CA GLY A 221 0.42 2.71 -18.63
C GLY A 221 -0.94 3.18 -19.14
N ILE A 222 -2.05 2.78 -18.48
CA ILE A 222 -3.40 3.30 -18.76
C ILE A 222 -3.53 4.82 -18.62
N ILE A 223 -2.56 5.51 -17.98
CA ILE A 223 -2.53 6.98 -17.90
C ILE A 223 -2.51 7.65 -19.29
N LEU A 224 -2.07 6.96 -20.33
CA LEU A 224 -2.15 7.48 -21.70
C LEU A 224 -3.58 7.84 -22.10
N ALA A 225 -4.59 7.16 -21.58
CA ALA A 225 -5.99 7.48 -21.81
C ALA A 225 -6.42 8.83 -21.22
N ALA A 226 -5.65 9.42 -20.29
CA ALA A 226 -5.88 10.76 -19.76
C ALA A 226 -5.28 11.87 -20.66
N VAL A 227 -4.40 11.52 -21.62
CA VAL A 227 -3.69 12.50 -22.46
C VAL A 227 -4.66 13.40 -23.25
N PRO A 228 -5.74 12.91 -23.88
CA PRO A 228 -6.70 13.79 -24.56
C PRO A 228 -7.29 14.86 -23.64
N PHE A 229 -7.67 14.50 -22.42
CA PHE A 229 -8.16 15.45 -21.41
C PHE A 229 -7.10 16.48 -21.02
N VAL A 230 -5.89 16.01 -20.73
CA VAL A 230 -4.78 16.86 -20.28
C VAL A 230 -4.28 17.77 -21.39
N ALA A 231 -4.31 17.34 -22.63
CA ALA A 231 -4.00 18.18 -23.81
C ALA A 231 -4.94 19.39 -23.91
N GLY A 232 -6.22 19.23 -23.55
CA GLY A 232 -7.17 20.33 -23.40
C GLY A 232 -8.19 20.45 -24.52
N THR A 233 -7.79 20.37 -25.79
CA THR A 233 -8.71 20.41 -26.95
C THR A 233 -8.32 19.40 -28.01
N PHE A 234 -9.27 19.00 -28.85
CA PHE A 234 -9.02 18.12 -29.97
C PHE A 234 -7.97 18.70 -30.93
N ASP A 235 -8.01 20.02 -31.18
CA ASP A 235 -7.04 20.69 -32.05
C ASP A 235 -5.63 20.65 -31.45
N GLN A 236 -5.48 20.80 -30.15
CA GLN A 236 -4.18 20.65 -29.50
C GLN A 236 -3.61 19.25 -29.67
N VAL A 237 -4.44 18.22 -29.54
CA VAL A 237 -4.04 16.83 -29.77
C VAL A 237 -3.62 16.63 -31.21
N ARG A 238 -4.47 17.07 -32.17
CA ARG A 238 -4.21 16.95 -33.60
C ARG A 238 -2.89 17.64 -34.01
N GLU A 239 -2.68 18.88 -33.57
CA GLU A 239 -1.46 19.63 -33.89
C GLU A 239 -0.22 19.07 -33.18
N GLY A 240 -0.37 18.49 -31.99
CA GLY A 240 0.72 17.78 -31.33
C GLY A 240 1.17 16.55 -32.14
N PHE A 241 0.24 15.71 -32.60
CA PHE A 241 0.58 14.57 -33.46
C PHE A 241 1.12 15.01 -34.81
N LYS A 242 0.61 16.08 -35.43
CA LYS A 242 1.16 16.65 -36.64
C LYS A 242 2.59 17.17 -36.46
N TYR A 243 2.88 17.76 -35.31
CA TYR A 243 4.26 18.14 -34.94
C TYR A 243 5.17 16.92 -34.89
N LEU A 244 4.79 15.84 -34.20
CA LEU A 244 5.57 14.61 -34.11
C LEU A 244 5.76 13.93 -35.46
N TYR A 245 4.73 13.94 -36.32
CA TYR A 245 4.83 13.45 -37.68
C TYR A 245 5.90 14.23 -38.50
N LYS A 246 5.87 15.57 -38.42
CA LYS A 246 6.87 16.43 -39.09
C LYS A 246 8.27 16.31 -38.48
N LYS A 247 8.34 16.03 -37.20
CA LYS A 247 9.60 15.85 -36.43
C LYS A 247 9.76 14.39 -35.99
N TYR A 248 9.66 13.47 -36.95
CA TYR A 248 9.62 12.03 -36.66
C TYR A 248 10.84 11.54 -35.88
N LEU A 249 12.02 12.17 -36.01
CA LEU A 249 13.19 11.83 -35.21
C LEU A 249 12.94 12.11 -33.70
N VAL A 250 12.16 13.14 -33.36
CA VAL A 250 11.77 13.41 -31.97
C VAL A 250 10.82 12.31 -31.49
N ALA A 251 9.88 11.89 -32.34
CA ALA A 251 8.98 10.79 -32.01
C ALA A 251 9.76 9.48 -31.77
N LEU A 252 10.72 9.17 -32.67
CA LEU A 252 11.58 8.00 -32.52
C LEU A 252 12.46 8.07 -31.26
N ALA A 253 13.01 9.25 -30.93
CA ALA A 253 13.79 9.45 -29.71
C ALA A 253 12.92 9.23 -28.45
N GLY A 254 11.68 9.72 -28.44
CA GLY A 254 10.74 9.46 -27.33
C GLY A 254 10.38 7.98 -27.19
N LEU A 255 10.11 7.28 -28.29
CA LEU A 255 9.89 5.83 -28.30
C LEU A 255 11.13 5.08 -27.80
N PHE A 256 12.31 5.45 -28.26
CA PHE A 256 13.58 4.85 -27.80
C PHE A 256 13.76 4.99 -26.28
N ILE A 257 13.46 6.17 -25.72
CA ILE A 257 13.48 6.36 -24.25
C ILE A 257 12.53 5.35 -23.56
N VAL A 258 11.29 5.20 -24.03
CA VAL A 258 10.35 4.25 -23.46
C VAL A 258 10.86 2.81 -23.58
N PHE A 259 11.43 2.45 -24.74
CA PHE A 259 12.02 1.13 -24.96
C PHE A 259 13.23 0.84 -24.06
N LEU A 260 14.01 1.85 -23.69
CA LEU A 260 15.10 1.66 -22.71
C LEU A 260 14.56 1.21 -21.35
N PHE A 261 13.46 1.80 -20.88
CA PHE A 261 12.83 1.37 -19.63
C PHE A 261 12.19 -0.02 -19.74
N ALA A 262 11.49 -0.30 -20.84
CA ALA A 262 10.93 -1.62 -21.09
C ALA A 262 12.04 -2.69 -21.20
N GLY A 263 13.14 -2.37 -21.89
CA GLY A 263 14.31 -3.22 -21.99
C GLY A 263 14.99 -3.46 -20.64
N PHE A 264 15.06 -2.43 -19.79
CA PHE A 264 15.55 -2.60 -18.42
C PHE A 264 14.67 -3.58 -17.62
N LEU A 265 13.34 -3.47 -17.69
CA LEU A 265 12.43 -4.39 -17.04
C LEU A 265 12.60 -5.82 -17.55
N SER A 266 12.67 -5.98 -18.89
CA SER A 266 12.91 -7.28 -19.53
C SER A 266 14.26 -7.88 -19.13
N LEU A 267 15.32 -7.05 -19.04
CA LEU A 267 16.64 -7.49 -18.59
C LEU A 267 16.60 -8.00 -17.16
N VAL A 268 15.88 -7.32 -16.25
CA VAL A 268 15.72 -7.77 -14.85
C VAL A 268 15.02 -9.14 -14.80
N TRP A 269 13.97 -9.35 -15.58
CA TRP A 269 13.32 -10.66 -15.67
C TRP A 269 14.28 -11.73 -16.24
N TYR A 270 14.99 -11.40 -17.33
CA TYR A 270 15.94 -12.32 -17.93
C TYR A 270 17.03 -12.73 -16.95
N MET A 271 17.55 -11.79 -16.14
CA MET A 271 18.55 -12.09 -15.11
C MET A 271 18.02 -13.03 -14.03
N GLN A 272 16.71 -12.98 -13.69
CA GLN A 272 16.12 -13.80 -12.64
C GLN A 272 15.65 -15.19 -13.15
N CYS A 273 15.07 -15.25 -14.33
CA CYS A 273 14.43 -16.48 -14.81
C CYS A 273 14.66 -16.80 -16.30
N GLU A 274 15.62 -16.13 -16.96
CA GLU A 274 15.99 -16.32 -18.39
C GLU A 274 14.83 -16.08 -19.38
N GLN A 275 13.80 -15.33 -18.96
CA GLN A 275 12.65 -14.95 -19.79
C GLN A 275 12.60 -13.45 -20.02
N TRP A 276 12.54 -13.01 -21.29
CA TRP A 276 12.48 -11.58 -21.66
C TRP A 276 11.11 -10.93 -21.40
N VAL A 277 10.06 -11.72 -21.46
CA VAL A 277 8.67 -11.29 -21.18
C VAL A 277 8.05 -12.28 -20.24
N LEU A 278 7.55 -11.79 -19.13
CA LEU A 278 7.00 -12.63 -18.08
C LEU A 278 5.67 -12.10 -17.56
N ASN A 279 4.71 -12.99 -17.41
CA ASN A 279 3.57 -12.74 -16.54
C ASN A 279 3.93 -13.15 -15.11
N THR A 280 4.18 -12.16 -14.26
CA THR A 280 4.55 -12.39 -12.86
C THR A 280 3.36 -12.74 -11.97
N TYR A 281 2.14 -12.66 -12.49
CA TYR A 281 0.93 -13.06 -11.80
C TYR A 281 0.44 -14.37 -12.36
N GLN A 282 0.38 -15.40 -11.51
CA GLN A 282 0.09 -16.77 -11.90
C GLN A 282 -1.25 -17.25 -11.31
N ASN A 283 -1.70 -18.42 -11.73
CA ASN A 283 -2.94 -19.07 -11.29
C ASN A 283 -4.18 -18.21 -11.55
N GLU A 284 -4.94 -17.92 -10.50
CA GLU A 284 -6.17 -17.11 -10.56
C GLU A 284 -5.91 -15.60 -10.52
N GLU A 285 -4.66 -15.17 -10.37
CA GLU A 285 -4.29 -13.76 -10.33
C GLU A 285 -4.31 -13.13 -11.73
N GLY A 286 -5.41 -12.52 -12.13
CA GLY A 286 -5.58 -11.97 -13.48
C GLY A 286 -6.67 -10.91 -13.59
N PHE A 287 -6.93 -10.48 -14.82
CA PHE A 287 -8.00 -9.53 -15.13
C PHE A 287 -9.25 -10.26 -15.62
N TYR A 288 -10.35 -10.12 -14.91
CA TYR A 288 -11.67 -10.65 -15.25
C TYR A 288 -12.53 -9.59 -15.96
N PHE A 289 -12.17 -9.26 -17.19
CA PHE A 289 -12.82 -8.20 -17.98
C PHE A 289 -14.32 -8.43 -18.23
N LEU A 290 -14.80 -9.65 -18.19
CA LEU A 290 -16.22 -9.96 -18.33
C LEU A 290 -17.01 -9.84 -17.01
N ASN A 291 -16.32 -9.68 -15.87
CA ASN A 291 -16.97 -9.53 -14.56
C ASN A 291 -16.31 -8.40 -13.73
N PRO A 292 -16.28 -7.15 -14.23
CA PRO A 292 -15.69 -6.03 -13.52
C PRO A 292 -16.54 -5.65 -12.29
N GLN A 293 -15.90 -5.41 -11.17
CA GLN A 293 -16.54 -5.05 -9.91
C GLN A 293 -16.69 -3.50 -9.77
N MET A 294 -17.22 -2.84 -10.82
CA MET A 294 -17.23 -1.37 -10.94
C MET A 294 -17.98 -0.67 -9.80
N PHE A 295 -19.12 -1.22 -9.37
CA PHE A 295 -19.86 -0.64 -8.25
C PHE A 295 -19.11 -0.85 -6.92
N ASN A 296 -18.60 -2.06 -6.71
CA ASN A 296 -17.90 -2.40 -5.47
C ASN A 296 -16.62 -1.60 -5.29
N ILE A 297 -15.83 -1.40 -6.35
CA ILE A 297 -14.58 -0.61 -6.28
C ILE A 297 -14.84 0.86 -5.95
N LEU A 298 -16.02 1.41 -6.27
CA LEU A 298 -16.37 2.79 -6.01
C LEU A 298 -17.07 2.99 -4.66
N PHE A 299 -17.97 2.08 -4.25
CA PHE A 299 -18.92 2.35 -3.16
C PHE A 299 -18.96 1.28 -2.06
N SER A 300 -18.24 0.17 -2.17
CA SER A 300 -18.21 -0.85 -1.14
C SER A 300 -17.59 -0.35 0.17
N TYR A 301 -18.16 -0.76 1.30
CA TYR A 301 -17.54 -0.54 2.61
C TYR A 301 -16.20 -1.29 2.77
N LYS A 302 -15.96 -2.33 1.97
CA LYS A 302 -14.71 -3.09 2.02
C LYS A 302 -13.52 -2.20 1.68
N LYS A 303 -13.55 -1.48 0.53
CA LYS A 303 -12.46 -0.62 0.05
C LYS A 303 -12.93 0.51 -0.87
N GLY A 304 -14.22 0.78 -0.99
CA GLY A 304 -14.77 1.70 -1.97
C GLY A 304 -14.07 3.06 -2.03
N LEU A 305 -13.72 3.50 -3.23
CA LEU A 305 -12.99 4.74 -3.48
C LEU A 305 -13.62 5.94 -2.76
N PHE A 306 -14.94 6.12 -2.93
CA PHE A 306 -15.64 7.28 -2.36
C PHE A 306 -16.00 7.12 -0.89
N VAL A 307 -15.96 5.91 -0.35
CA VAL A 307 -16.16 5.63 1.08
C VAL A 307 -14.92 6.06 1.88
N TYR A 308 -13.72 5.78 1.36
CA TYR A 308 -12.45 6.07 2.04
C TYR A 308 -11.75 7.34 1.52
N THR A 309 -12.13 7.83 0.33
CA THR A 309 -11.56 9.05 -0.24
C THR A 309 -12.66 9.94 -0.83
N PRO A 310 -13.62 10.41 0.00
CA PRO A 310 -14.80 11.14 -0.48
C PRO A 310 -14.44 12.48 -1.14
N VAL A 311 -13.29 13.06 -0.87
CA VAL A 311 -12.83 14.31 -1.50
C VAL A 311 -12.79 14.23 -3.02
N LEU A 312 -12.60 13.03 -3.61
CA LEU A 312 -12.61 12.84 -5.07
C LEU A 312 -13.99 13.04 -5.70
N LEU A 313 -15.09 12.97 -4.93
CA LEU A 313 -16.43 13.33 -5.41
C LEU A 313 -16.50 14.77 -5.90
N LEU A 314 -15.67 15.66 -5.36
CA LEU A 314 -15.61 17.06 -5.81
C LEU A 314 -15.22 17.20 -7.28
N ALA A 315 -14.49 16.23 -7.85
CA ALA A 315 -14.13 16.24 -9.26
C ALA A 315 -15.36 16.18 -10.18
N PHE A 316 -16.42 15.51 -9.75
CA PHE A 316 -17.66 15.38 -10.52
C PHE A 316 -18.46 16.68 -10.60
N LEU A 317 -18.22 17.65 -9.72
CA LEU A 317 -18.82 18.97 -9.83
C LEU A 317 -18.38 19.70 -11.11
N ALA A 318 -17.22 19.31 -11.67
CA ALA A 318 -16.75 19.86 -12.94
C ALA A 318 -17.65 19.48 -14.11
N LEU A 319 -18.37 18.34 -14.06
CA LEU A 319 -19.30 17.93 -15.10
C LEU A 319 -20.39 19.01 -15.33
N PHE A 320 -20.95 19.53 -14.23
CA PHE A 320 -21.93 20.63 -14.30
C PHE A 320 -21.32 21.90 -14.89
N THR A 321 -20.08 22.22 -14.51
CA THR A 321 -19.35 23.39 -15.01
C THR A 321 -19.08 23.26 -16.51
N TRP A 322 -18.64 22.08 -16.96
CA TRP A 322 -18.34 21.82 -18.38
C TRP A 322 -19.61 21.79 -19.25
N ILE A 323 -20.69 21.17 -18.76
CA ILE A 323 -21.98 21.19 -19.47
C ILE A 323 -22.48 22.64 -19.63
N LYS A 324 -22.49 23.43 -18.54
CA LYS A 324 -22.91 24.84 -18.57
C LYS A 324 -22.09 25.67 -19.54
N ASN A 325 -20.77 25.44 -19.59
CA ASN A 325 -19.83 26.20 -20.42
C ASN A 325 -19.65 25.58 -21.83
N ARG A 326 -20.42 24.54 -22.19
CA ARG A 326 -20.33 23.77 -23.45
C ARG A 326 -18.94 23.19 -23.73
N GLN A 327 -18.19 22.85 -22.69
CA GLN A 327 -16.86 22.25 -22.78
C GLN A 327 -16.95 20.72 -22.89
N PHE A 328 -17.67 20.23 -23.89
CA PHE A 328 -17.98 18.81 -24.07
C PHE A 328 -16.74 17.95 -24.30
N TYR A 329 -15.71 18.48 -24.93
CA TYR A 329 -14.46 17.74 -25.11
C TYR A 329 -13.82 17.38 -23.75
N ALA A 330 -13.70 18.33 -22.84
CA ALA A 330 -13.16 18.07 -21.50
C ALA A 330 -14.06 17.10 -20.71
N LEU A 331 -15.39 17.27 -20.83
CA LEU A 331 -16.39 16.39 -20.22
C LEU A 331 -16.18 14.93 -20.65
N PHE A 332 -16.22 14.66 -21.96
CA PHE A 332 -16.18 13.29 -22.47
C PHE A 332 -14.79 12.65 -22.31
N THR A 333 -13.71 13.40 -22.47
CA THR A 333 -12.36 12.85 -22.30
C THR A 333 -12.04 12.53 -20.85
N TRP A 334 -12.45 13.36 -19.89
CA TRP A 334 -12.27 13.07 -18.47
C TRP A 334 -13.17 11.92 -17.99
N LEU A 335 -14.45 11.95 -18.36
CA LEU A 335 -15.41 10.90 -17.97
C LEU A 335 -15.03 9.56 -18.61
N GLY A 336 -14.61 9.58 -19.88
CA GLY A 336 -14.11 8.39 -20.58
C GLY A 336 -12.88 7.79 -19.89
N PHE A 337 -11.92 8.64 -19.48
CA PHE A 337 -10.78 8.19 -18.70
C PHE A 337 -11.21 7.58 -17.35
N PHE A 338 -12.12 8.25 -16.62
CA PHE A 338 -12.61 7.75 -15.33
C PHE A 338 -13.27 6.38 -15.47
N ILE A 339 -14.15 6.22 -16.46
CA ILE A 339 -14.83 4.95 -16.71
C ILE A 339 -13.83 3.87 -17.12
N PHE A 340 -12.89 4.18 -18.01
CA PHE A 340 -11.86 3.25 -18.46
C PHE A 340 -10.93 2.83 -17.31
N LEU A 341 -10.45 3.77 -16.51
CA LEU A 341 -9.66 3.51 -15.31
C LEU A 341 -10.41 2.59 -14.35
N THR A 342 -11.68 2.92 -14.06
CA THR A 342 -12.52 2.13 -13.15
C THR A 342 -12.73 0.73 -13.69
N TYR A 343 -13.01 0.57 -14.99
CA TYR A 343 -13.18 -0.72 -15.63
C TYR A 343 -11.94 -1.61 -15.51
N ILE A 344 -10.75 -1.08 -15.84
CA ILE A 344 -9.50 -1.85 -15.74
C ILE A 344 -9.21 -2.24 -14.28
N LEU A 345 -9.25 -1.28 -13.35
CA LEU A 345 -8.92 -1.55 -11.96
C LEU A 345 -9.93 -2.48 -11.28
N SER A 346 -11.22 -2.39 -11.64
CA SER A 346 -12.27 -3.26 -11.10
C SER A 346 -12.29 -4.66 -11.70
N SER A 347 -11.59 -4.86 -12.82
CA SER A 347 -11.45 -6.18 -13.47
C SER A 347 -10.35 -7.03 -12.84
N TRP A 348 -9.51 -6.45 -11.96
CA TRP A 348 -8.47 -7.21 -11.27
C TRP A 348 -9.11 -8.25 -10.32
N TRP A 349 -8.59 -9.48 -10.26
CA TRP A 349 -9.15 -10.58 -9.46
C TRP A 349 -9.39 -10.19 -8.01
N SER A 350 -8.46 -9.46 -7.40
CA SER A 350 -8.60 -8.85 -6.09
C SER A 350 -8.91 -7.35 -6.25
N TRP A 351 -10.14 -7.03 -6.73
CA TRP A 351 -10.57 -5.65 -6.98
C TRP A 351 -10.41 -4.69 -5.78
N PHE A 352 -10.34 -5.26 -4.57
CA PHE A 352 -10.10 -4.52 -3.31
C PHE A 352 -8.61 -4.36 -2.97
N TYR A 353 -7.70 -4.91 -3.79
CA TYR A 353 -6.24 -4.79 -3.68
C TYR A 353 -5.66 -5.23 -2.33
N GLY A 354 -6.19 -6.31 -1.76
CA GLY A 354 -5.65 -7.00 -0.58
C GLY A 354 -5.72 -6.21 0.72
N CYS A 355 -4.81 -6.54 1.64
CA CYS A 355 -4.63 -5.82 2.90
C CYS A 355 -4.10 -4.42 2.61
N SER A 356 -4.92 -3.38 2.81
CA SER A 356 -4.57 -2.00 2.46
C SER A 356 -5.50 -1.00 3.12
N TYR A 357 -5.07 0.26 3.24
CA TYR A 357 -5.95 1.35 3.62
C TYR A 357 -6.64 1.93 2.37
N GLY A 358 -7.95 1.91 2.37
CA GLY A 358 -8.77 2.39 1.25
C GLY A 358 -8.43 1.71 -0.09
N LEU A 359 -8.75 2.36 -1.19
CA LEU A 359 -8.52 1.84 -2.53
C LEU A 359 -7.20 2.37 -3.11
N ARG A 360 -6.11 1.72 -2.75
CA ARG A 360 -4.74 2.14 -3.06
C ARG A 360 -4.44 2.32 -4.55
N ALA A 361 -5.05 1.53 -5.42
CA ALA A 361 -4.74 1.57 -6.86
C ALA A 361 -5.10 2.90 -7.55
N TYR A 362 -6.03 3.69 -7.00
CA TYR A 362 -6.36 5.00 -7.54
C TYR A 362 -5.41 6.12 -7.12
N ILE A 363 -4.59 5.92 -6.07
CA ILE A 363 -3.65 6.94 -5.57
C ILE A 363 -2.74 7.44 -6.68
N ASP A 364 -2.27 6.53 -7.51
CA ASP A 364 -1.36 6.79 -8.61
C ASP A 364 -1.93 7.85 -9.58
N PHE A 365 -3.27 7.91 -9.72
CA PHE A 365 -4.01 8.74 -10.69
C PHE A 365 -4.66 9.99 -10.08
N TYR A 366 -4.48 10.28 -8.79
CA TYR A 366 -5.18 11.38 -8.12
C TYR A 366 -4.95 12.73 -8.79
N ALA A 367 -3.80 12.98 -9.42
CA ALA A 367 -3.55 14.23 -10.13
C ALA A 367 -4.62 14.53 -11.21
N VAL A 368 -5.14 13.49 -11.90
CA VAL A 368 -6.20 13.64 -12.92
C VAL A 368 -7.53 14.08 -12.30
N PHE A 369 -7.81 13.70 -11.05
CA PHE A 369 -9.02 14.13 -10.32
C PHE A 369 -8.89 15.54 -9.74
N PHE A 370 -7.67 15.96 -9.40
CA PHE A 370 -7.43 17.29 -8.82
C PHE A 370 -7.49 18.41 -9.85
N ILE A 371 -7.30 18.13 -11.16
CA ILE A 371 -7.50 19.11 -12.23
C ILE A 371 -8.95 19.62 -12.25
N PRO A 372 -10.00 18.78 -12.37
CA PRO A 372 -11.38 19.25 -12.36
C PRO A 372 -11.78 19.94 -11.04
N ILE A 373 -11.28 19.49 -9.88
CA ILE A 373 -11.53 20.18 -8.61
C ILE A 373 -10.99 21.61 -8.66
N ALA A 374 -9.77 21.80 -9.20
CA ALA A 374 -9.16 23.12 -9.38
C ALA A 374 -10.01 24.03 -10.30
N ILE A 375 -10.51 23.48 -11.41
CA ILE A 375 -11.37 24.19 -12.37
C ILE A 375 -12.68 24.63 -11.69
N VAL A 376 -13.31 23.74 -10.92
CA VAL A 376 -14.52 24.07 -10.14
C VAL A 376 -14.24 25.22 -9.18
N MET A 377 -13.16 25.14 -8.40
CA MET A 377 -12.82 26.19 -7.46
C MET A 377 -12.51 27.54 -8.13
N GLN A 378 -11.95 27.52 -9.34
CA GLN A 378 -11.66 28.74 -10.10
C GLN A 378 -12.92 29.37 -10.69
N GLN A 379 -13.81 28.56 -11.27
CA GLN A 379 -14.92 29.05 -12.11
C GLN A 379 -16.24 29.24 -11.37
N THR A 380 -16.35 28.76 -10.11
CA THR A 380 -17.60 28.81 -9.36
C THR A 380 -17.74 30.07 -8.49
N LYS A 381 -18.98 30.34 -8.04
CA LYS A 381 -19.31 31.45 -7.15
C LYS A 381 -18.70 31.23 -5.76
N LYS A 382 -18.49 32.32 -5.01
CA LYS A 382 -17.86 32.33 -3.67
C LYS A 382 -18.49 31.32 -2.71
N TRP A 383 -19.81 31.20 -2.67
CA TRP A 383 -20.49 30.27 -1.77
C TRP A 383 -20.21 28.78 -2.10
N MET A 384 -20.13 28.44 -3.40
CA MET A 384 -19.72 27.08 -3.81
C MET A 384 -18.28 26.78 -3.43
N ARG A 385 -17.36 27.75 -3.57
CA ARG A 385 -15.97 27.60 -3.11
C ARG A 385 -15.92 27.33 -1.62
N ILE A 386 -16.70 28.07 -0.82
CA ILE A 386 -16.80 27.86 0.63
C ILE A 386 -17.30 26.43 0.90
N GLY A 387 -18.33 25.96 0.18
CA GLY A 387 -18.80 24.58 0.31
C GLY A 387 -17.73 23.53 0.00
N VAL A 388 -16.93 23.74 -1.08
CA VAL A 388 -15.80 22.87 -1.43
C VAL A 388 -14.73 22.88 -0.33
N ILE A 389 -14.43 24.06 0.25
CA ILE A 389 -13.45 24.18 1.33
C ILE A 389 -13.95 23.44 2.59
N ILE A 390 -15.19 23.66 3.01
CA ILE A 390 -15.77 23.00 4.19
C ILE A 390 -15.75 21.47 4.00
N PHE A 391 -16.25 21.01 2.86
CA PHE A 391 -16.25 19.57 2.56
C PHE A 391 -14.84 19.00 2.50
N GLY A 392 -13.89 19.72 1.89
CA GLY A 392 -12.48 19.32 1.84
C GLY A 392 -11.86 19.19 3.24
N VAL A 393 -12.10 20.16 4.13
CA VAL A 393 -11.63 20.11 5.53
C VAL A 393 -12.28 18.94 6.29
N THR A 394 -13.56 18.68 6.07
CA THR A 394 -14.23 17.49 6.64
C THR A 394 -13.58 16.20 6.14
N CYS A 395 -13.22 16.12 4.87
CA CYS A 395 -12.51 14.96 4.31
C CYS A 395 -11.10 14.79 4.90
N VAL A 396 -10.37 15.91 5.20
CA VAL A 396 -9.09 15.84 5.93
C VAL A 396 -9.31 15.20 7.31
N TYR A 397 -10.28 15.69 8.08
CA TYR A 397 -10.59 15.14 9.40
C TYR A 397 -10.92 13.63 9.29
N LEU A 398 -11.82 13.24 8.39
CA LEU A 398 -12.22 11.83 8.21
C LEU A 398 -11.03 10.96 7.82
N ASN A 399 -10.18 11.40 6.88
CA ASN A 399 -9.02 10.63 6.46
C ASN A 399 -7.99 10.45 7.58
N LEU A 400 -7.72 11.50 8.37
CA LEU A 400 -6.80 11.41 9.50
C LEU A 400 -7.33 10.46 10.58
N VAL A 401 -8.63 10.52 10.89
CA VAL A 401 -9.28 9.58 11.82
C VAL A 401 -9.20 8.15 11.28
N GLN A 402 -9.54 7.92 10.02
CA GLN A 402 -9.51 6.58 9.43
C GLN A 402 -8.09 6.03 9.29
N THR A 403 -7.09 6.87 8.98
CA THR A 403 -5.67 6.48 8.98
C THR A 403 -5.22 6.04 10.39
N TYR A 404 -5.60 6.78 11.41
CA TYR A 404 -5.38 6.39 12.81
C TYR A 404 -6.07 5.06 13.12
N GLN A 405 -7.35 4.93 12.76
CA GLN A 405 -8.14 3.71 12.99
C GLN A 405 -7.53 2.48 12.30
N TYR A 406 -7.00 2.65 11.08
CA TYR A 406 -6.34 1.57 10.37
C TYR A 406 -5.04 1.14 11.07
N LYS A 407 -4.20 2.10 11.48
CA LYS A 407 -2.96 1.85 12.21
C LYS A 407 -3.22 1.17 13.56
N GLU A 408 -4.26 1.59 14.27
CA GLU A 408 -4.59 1.12 15.62
C GLU A 408 -5.56 -0.09 15.61
N TYR A 409 -5.69 -0.76 14.47
CA TYR A 409 -6.53 -1.96 14.32
C TYR A 409 -8.01 -1.76 14.70
N ILE A 410 -8.52 -0.54 14.58
CA ILE A 410 -9.94 -0.23 14.71
C ILE A 410 -10.66 -0.53 13.39
N LEU A 411 -10.07 -0.17 12.24
CA LEU A 411 -10.52 -0.61 10.93
C LEU A 411 -9.84 -1.93 10.55
N HIS A 412 -10.62 -2.88 10.06
CA HIS A 412 -10.06 -4.15 9.58
C HIS A 412 -9.39 -3.98 8.20
N TRP A 413 -8.27 -4.64 7.98
CA TRP A 413 -7.45 -4.48 6.77
C TRP A 413 -8.13 -4.99 5.48
N ILE A 414 -9.03 -5.98 5.60
CA ILE A 414 -9.72 -6.62 4.47
C ILE A 414 -11.22 -6.73 4.71
N GLU A 415 -11.63 -7.20 5.90
CA GLU A 415 -12.99 -7.63 6.18
C GLU A 415 -13.82 -6.47 6.74
N MET A 416 -14.09 -5.48 5.90
CA MET A 416 -15.01 -4.39 6.21
C MET A 416 -16.32 -4.57 5.45
N ASP A 417 -17.41 -4.59 6.17
CA ASP A 417 -18.78 -4.51 5.65
C ASP A 417 -19.50 -3.26 6.19
N LYS A 418 -20.77 -3.12 5.88
CA LYS A 418 -21.57 -1.98 6.34
C LYS A 418 -21.69 -1.91 7.85
N GLU A 419 -21.92 -3.05 8.52
CA GLU A 419 -22.10 -3.12 9.98
C GLU A 419 -20.79 -2.78 10.70
N ALA A 420 -19.69 -3.43 10.32
CA ALA A 420 -18.34 -3.17 10.84
C ALA A 420 -17.94 -1.70 10.67
N TYR A 421 -18.18 -1.12 9.48
CA TYR A 421 -17.82 0.26 9.20
C TYR A 421 -18.54 1.24 10.15
N TRP A 422 -19.86 1.11 10.29
CA TRP A 422 -20.63 2.03 11.13
C TRP A 422 -20.41 1.78 12.64
N LYS A 423 -20.08 0.55 13.03
CA LYS A 423 -19.72 0.21 14.42
C LYS A 423 -18.52 1.01 14.91
N VAL A 424 -17.54 1.26 14.03
CA VAL A 424 -16.29 1.96 14.38
C VAL A 424 -16.18 3.35 13.76
N PHE A 425 -17.16 3.82 12.99
CA PHE A 425 -17.10 5.11 12.29
C PHE A 425 -16.76 6.25 13.26
N ALA A 426 -15.68 6.99 12.92
CA ALA A 426 -15.13 8.11 13.71
C ALA A 426 -14.79 7.78 15.18
N LYS A 427 -14.65 6.50 15.56
CA LYS A 427 -14.26 6.07 16.92
C LYS A 427 -12.74 5.98 17.03
N THR A 428 -12.16 6.56 18.08
CA THR A 428 -10.71 6.58 18.32
C THR A 428 -10.31 6.05 19.70
N ASP A 429 -11.29 5.76 20.57
CA ASP A 429 -11.02 5.24 21.91
C ASP A 429 -10.37 3.85 21.86
N SER A 430 -9.51 3.56 22.82
CA SER A 430 -8.80 2.29 22.95
C SER A 430 -9.70 1.06 22.98
N LYS A 431 -10.93 1.20 23.51
CA LYS A 431 -11.94 0.11 23.55
C LYS A 431 -12.36 -0.42 22.18
N TYR A 432 -12.12 0.34 21.09
CA TYR A 432 -12.45 -0.09 19.73
C TYR A 432 -11.28 -0.79 19.05
N LYS A 433 -10.05 -0.73 19.61
CA LYS A 433 -8.89 -1.42 19.06
C LYS A 433 -9.12 -2.92 19.03
N GLY A 434 -8.91 -3.54 17.88
CA GLY A 434 -9.08 -4.98 17.70
C GLY A 434 -10.51 -5.52 17.73
N ILE A 435 -11.54 -4.66 17.93
CA ILE A 435 -12.93 -5.13 18.08
C ILE A 435 -13.49 -5.84 16.85
N LEU A 436 -13.00 -5.49 15.64
CA LEU A 436 -13.37 -6.13 14.37
C LEU A 436 -12.52 -7.35 14.05
N TRP A 437 -11.46 -7.60 14.82
CA TRP A 437 -10.53 -8.70 14.65
C TRP A 437 -10.88 -9.90 15.53
N LYS A 438 -11.79 -9.72 16.48
CA LYS A 438 -12.31 -10.80 17.30
C LYS A 438 -13.18 -11.70 16.43
N ARG A 439 -12.63 -12.78 15.92
CA ARG A 439 -13.39 -13.83 15.28
C ARG A 439 -14.12 -14.60 16.38
N THR A 440 -15.44 -14.60 16.32
CA THR A 440 -16.28 -15.47 17.15
C THR A 440 -16.62 -16.69 16.31
N TYR A 441 -16.20 -17.85 16.77
CA TYR A 441 -16.55 -19.12 16.13
C TYR A 441 -17.76 -19.71 16.85
N ASN A 442 -18.70 -20.28 16.11
CA ASN A 442 -19.75 -21.11 16.70
C ASN A 442 -19.12 -22.45 17.10
N LEU A 443 -18.67 -22.54 18.35
CA LEU A 443 -17.97 -23.72 18.84
C LEU A 443 -18.85 -24.98 18.87
N GLU A 444 -20.17 -24.86 18.69
CA GLU A 444 -21.09 -26.02 18.53
C GLU A 444 -20.82 -26.81 17.23
N GLU A 445 -20.23 -26.14 16.23
CA GLU A 445 -19.82 -26.78 14.97
C GLU A 445 -18.46 -27.49 15.06
N TYR A 446 -17.81 -27.42 16.21
CA TYR A 446 -16.47 -27.95 16.43
C TYR A 446 -16.44 -28.93 17.59
N THR A 447 -15.66 -29.98 17.44
CA THR A 447 -15.33 -30.92 18.50
C THR A 447 -13.98 -30.54 19.09
N GLN A 448 -13.91 -30.34 20.41
CA GLN A 448 -12.65 -30.10 21.10
C GLN A 448 -11.82 -31.38 21.14
N SER A 449 -10.61 -31.35 20.58
CA SER A 449 -9.66 -32.45 20.57
C SER A 449 -8.90 -32.54 21.90
N LYS A 450 -8.29 -31.42 22.31
CA LYS A 450 -7.46 -31.33 23.53
C LYS A 450 -7.45 -29.93 24.11
N GLU A 451 -7.29 -29.83 25.43
CA GLU A 451 -6.95 -28.61 26.14
C GLU A 451 -5.64 -28.83 26.89
N MET A 452 -4.70 -27.90 26.79
CA MET A 452 -3.40 -27.93 27.44
C MET A 452 -3.22 -26.68 28.28
N PHE A 453 -2.82 -26.84 29.54
CA PHE A 453 -2.52 -25.74 30.47
C PHE A 453 -1.03 -25.60 30.63
N PHE A 454 -0.56 -24.37 30.75
CA PHE A 454 0.84 -24.04 30.90
C PHE A 454 1.08 -23.29 32.20
N ALA A 455 2.20 -23.58 32.86
CA ALA A 455 2.59 -22.90 34.09
C ALA A 455 2.90 -21.41 33.82
N ASP A 456 2.75 -20.58 34.84
CA ASP A 456 2.85 -19.11 34.77
C ASP A 456 4.23 -18.58 34.33
N ASN A 457 5.28 -19.42 34.34
CA ASN A 457 6.62 -19.10 33.84
C ASN A 457 6.86 -19.73 32.46
N TYR A 458 6.45 -19.02 31.40
CA TYR A 458 6.68 -19.49 30.04
C TYR A 458 7.82 -18.70 29.34
N ASN A 459 8.56 -19.43 28.52
CA ASN A 459 9.60 -18.87 27.67
C ASN A 459 8.99 -18.12 26.46
N SER A 460 9.79 -17.31 25.80
CA SER A 460 9.37 -16.60 24.58
C SER A 460 8.91 -17.55 23.44
N VAL A 461 9.24 -18.82 23.52
CA VAL A 461 8.81 -19.87 22.59
C VAL A 461 8.37 -21.10 23.41
N MET A 462 7.14 -21.54 23.18
CA MET A 462 6.62 -22.79 23.74
C MET A 462 6.47 -23.81 22.65
N ARG A 463 6.94 -25.04 22.90
CA ARG A 463 6.94 -26.12 21.92
C ARG A 463 6.03 -27.25 22.38
N ILE A 464 5.18 -27.70 21.48
CA ILE A 464 4.21 -28.78 21.70
C ILE A 464 4.39 -29.78 20.55
N ASN A 465 4.41 -31.06 20.87
CA ASN A 465 4.43 -32.10 19.83
C ASN A 465 3.00 -32.38 19.38
N SER A 466 2.75 -32.40 18.07
CA SER A 466 1.44 -32.73 17.49
C SER A 466 0.95 -34.12 17.89
N GLN A 467 1.84 -35.06 18.18
CA GLN A 467 1.51 -36.41 18.68
C GLN A 467 0.75 -36.40 20.02
N GLU A 468 0.88 -35.32 20.79
CA GLU A 468 0.16 -35.15 22.05
C GLU A 468 -1.31 -34.74 21.84
N ILE A 469 -1.70 -34.38 20.60
CA ILE A 469 -3.02 -33.86 20.27
C ILE A 469 -3.78 -34.90 19.43
N PRO A 470 -4.82 -35.53 19.98
CA PRO A 470 -5.63 -36.50 19.24
C PRO A 470 -6.23 -35.87 17.96
N PHE A 471 -6.18 -36.58 16.86
CA PHE A 471 -6.71 -36.16 15.55
C PHE A 471 -6.14 -34.82 15.06
N PHE A 472 -4.85 -34.55 15.33
CA PHE A 472 -4.20 -33.30 14.95
C PHE A 472 -4.34 -32.96 13.46
N GLU A 473 -4.34 -33.97 12.60
CA GLU A 473 -4.56 -33.85 11.14
C GLU A 473 -5.91 -33.22 10.76
N ARG A 474 -6.88 -33.24 11.67
CA ARG A 474 -8.22 -32.65 11.49
C ARG A 474 -8.33 -31.28 12.14
N VAL A 475 -7.38 -30.87 12.97
CA VAL A 475 -7.42 -29.58 13.67
C VAL A 475 -7.50 -28.44 12.66
N SER A 476 -8.55 -27.67 12.76
CA SER A 476 -8.81 -26.52 11.91
C SER A 476 -8.87 -25.20 12.69
N LEU A 477 -8.90 -25.28 14.05
CA LEU A 477 -8.99 -24.11 14.91
C LEU A 477 -8.19 -24.35 16.21
N VAL A 478 -7.37 -23.38 16.59
CA VAL A 478 -6.65 -23.38 17.87
C VAL A 478 -7.02 -22.11 18.63
N GLU A 479 -7.59 -22.28 19.83
CA GLU A 479 -7.88 -21.18 20.73
C GLU A 479 -6.77 -21.04 21.77
N ILE A 480 -6.21 -19.84 21.92
CA ILE A 480 -5.37 -19.48 23.04
C ILE A 480 -6.20 -18.70 24.05
N LYS A 481 -6.21 -19.15 25.31
CA LYS A 481 -6.81 -18.45 26.46
C LYS A 481 -5.70 -18.02 27.40
N PHE A 482 -5.85 -16.83 27.97
CA PHE A 482 -4.88 -16.30 28.91
C PHE A 482 -5.52 -15.29 29.86
N GLN A 483 -4.88 -15.07 30.99
CA GLN A 483 -5.10 -13.91 31.84
C GLN A 483 -3.90 -12.99 31.73
N SER A 484 -4.11 -11.70 31.66
CA SER A 484 -3.06 -10.70 31.53
C SER A 484 -3.24 -9.56 32.52
N ASN A 485 -2.13 -9.07 33.03
CA ASN A 485 -2.07 -7.83 33.79
C ASN A 485 -0.92 -7.00 33.24
N PHE A 486 -1.24 -5.92 32.53
CA PHE A 486 -0.27 -4.99 31.96
C PHE A 486 -0.27 -3.71 32.79
N ARG A 487 0.93 -3.27 33.20
CA ARG A 487 1.08 -2.02 33.96
C ARG A 487 1.13 -0.79 33.05
N GLU A 488 1.57 -0.98 31.81
CA GLU A 488 1.75 0.04 30.79
C GLU A 488 1.27 -0.49 29.43
N ALA A 489 1.31 0.36 28.38
CA ALA A 489 1.01 -0.06 27.02
C ALA A 489 1.96 -1.19 26.58
N SER A 490 1.42 -2.38 26.40
CA SER A 490 2.19 -3.55 25.99
C SER A 490 2.06 -3.78 24.49
N ASN A 491 3.20 -4.04 23.86
CA ASN A 491 3.29 -4.47 22.46
C ASN A 491 3.49 -6.01 22.36
N LEU A 492 3.18 -6.74 23.41
CA LEU A 492 3.28 -8.19 23.42
C LEU A 492 2.43 -8.81 22.31
N GLN A 493 3.05 -9.60 21.48
CA GLN A 493 2.44 -10.28 20.34
C GLN A 493 2.45 -11.79 20.56
N VAL A 494 1.40 -12.46 20.07
CA VAL A 494 1.31 -13.90 20.07
C VAL A 494 1.27 -14.43 18.64
N GLY A 495 2.05 -15.45 18.34
CA GLY A 495 2.06 -16.14 17.05
C GLY A 495 2.02 -17.65 17.21
N LEU A 496 1.41 -18.36 16.27
CA LEU A 496 1.42 -19.81 16.18
C LEU A 496 2.21 -20.24 14.94
N LYS A 497 3.14 -21.17 15.11
CA LYS A 497 3.94 -21.71 14.02
C LYS A 497 3.83 -23.23 14.03
N LEU A 498 3.60 -23.84 12.89
CA LEU A 498 3.66 -25.27 12.70
C LEU A 498 4.93 -25.61 11.93
N LEU A 499 5.77 -26.47 12.51
CA LEU A 499 7.01 -26.95 11.94
C LEU A 499 6.82 -28.41 11.51
N SER A 500 6.93 -28.69 10.23
CA SER A 500 7.05 -30.02 9.66
C SER A 500 8.51 -30.32 9.32
N GLN A 501 8.90 -31.57 9.16
CA GLN A 501 10.27 -31.96 8.75
C GLN A 501 10.66 -31.43 7.35
N GLU A 502 9.67 -31.13 6.49
CA GLU A 502 9.89 -30.70 5.12
C GLU A 502 9.59 -29.21 4.90
N ASP A 503 8.70 -28.60 5.72
CA ASP A 503 8.27 -27.20 5.55
C ASP A 503 7.94 -26.54 6.88
N SER A 504 8.41 -25.31 7.11
CA SER A 504 7.92 -24.48 8.19
C SER A 504 6.69 -23.71 7.72
N LEU A 505 5.49 -24.17 8.09
CA LEU A 505 4.24 -23.48 7.84
C LEU A 505 3.99 -22.47 8.96
N TYR A 506 4.03 -21.17 8.63
CA TYR A 506 3.60 -20.12 9.53
C TYR A 506 2.09 -19.96 9.40
N TYR A 507 1.37 -20.35 10.46
CA TYR A 507 0.01 -19.93 10.66
C TYR A 507 0.04 -18.75 11.63
N TYR A 508 -0.15 -17.57 11.10
CA TYR A 508 -0.26 -16.30 11.82
C TYR A 508 0.95 -15.86 12.66
N ASP A 509 1.80 -15.09 12.04
CA ASP A 509 2.51 -14.03 12.71
C ASP A 509 1.54 -12.83 12.81
N HIS A 510 0.62 -12.86 13.78
CA HIS A 510 -0.16 -11.68 14.05
C HIS A 510 0.73 -10.67 14.73
N SER A 511 1.06 -9.63 14.01
CA SER A 511 1.66 -8.40 14.53
C SER A 511 0.71 -7.61 15.45
N LEU A 512 -0.41 -8.21 15.88
CA LEU A 512 -1.38 -7.59 16.76
C LEU A 512 -0.95 -7.76 18.22
N PRO A 513 -0.77 -6.66 18.98
CA PRO A 513 -0.54 -6.74 20.40
C PRO A 513 -1.66 -7.51 21.10
N ILE A 514 -1.32 -8.38 22.05
CA ILE A 514 -2.30 -9.18 22.83
C ILE A 514 -3.36 -8.28 23.50
N ILE A 515 -3.01 -7.07 23.89
CA ILE A 515 -3.90 -6.11 24.51
C ILE A 515 -5.18 -5.84 23.69
N HIS A 516 -5.12 -6.02 22.37
CA HIS A 516 -6.28 -5.84 21.48
C HIS A 516 -7.33 -6.95 21.62
N PHE A 517 -6.98 -8.07 22.24
CA PHE A 517 -7.87 -9.21 22.44
C PHE A 517 -8.47 -9.26 23.85
N LEU A 518 -8.16 -8.27 24.70
CA LEU A 518 -8.72 -8.16 26.04
C LEU A 518 -10.16 -7.62 26.01
N ASP A 519 -10.92 -7.89 27.08
CA ASP A 519 -12.28 -7.35 27.18
C ASP A 519 -12.24 -5.81 27.28
N PRO A 520 -12.86 -5.09 26.35
CA PRO A 520 -12.83 -3.63 26.32
C PRO A 520 -13.64 -2.96 27.45
N LYS A 521 -14.43 -3.72 28.22
CA LYS A 521 -15.28 -3.19 29.32
C LYS A 521 -14.51 -2.95 30.60
N ILE A 522 -13.31 -3.50 30.73
CA ILE A 522 -12.49 -3.43 31.94
C ILE A 522 -11.33 -2.45 31.69
N GLY A 523 -10.96 -1.66 32.70
CA GLY A 523 -9.80 -0.74 32.64
C GLY A 523 -8.52 -1.51 32.27
N VAL A 524 -7.76 -0.97 31.32
CA VAL A 524 -6.77 -1.72 30.54
C VAL A 524 -5.49 -2.01 31.34
N TYR A 525 -5.15 -1.19 32.34
CA TYR A 525 -3.88 -1.32 33.05
C TYR A 525 -4.07 -1.61 34.54
N GLY A 526 -3.17 -2.43 35.08
CA GLY A 526 -3.09 -2.71 36.51
C GLY A 526 -4.15 -3.69 37.04
N THR A 527 -4.98 -4.28 36.17
CA THR A 527 -5.99 -5.28 36.56
C THR A 527 -5.86 -6.56 35.75
N TRP A 528 -6.16 -7.70 36.35
CA TRP A 528 -6.18 -8.97 35.65
C TRP A 528 -7.38 -9.05 34.69
N GLN A 529 -7.12 -9.39 33.43
CA GLN A 529 -8.14 -9.50 32.41
C GLN A 529 -8.03 -10.84 31.67
N ASN A 530 -9.18 -11.41 31.33
CA ASN A 530 -9.26 -12.59 30.51
C ASN A 530 -9.17 -12.21 29.03
N GLY A 531 -8.34 -12.90 28.27
CA GLY A 531 -8.23 -12.79 26.82
C GLY A 531 -8.39 -14.15 26.16
N SER A 532 -8.91 -14.15 24.93
CA SER A 532 -8.90 -15.32 24.07
C SER A 532 -8.68 -14.92 22.62
N TYR A 533 -7.96 -15.76 21.89
CA TYR A 533 -7.71 -15.58 20.48
C TYR A 533 -7.77 -16.91 19.73
N PHE A 534 -8.27 -16.90 18.50
CA PHE A 534 -8.41 -18.08 17.67
C PHE A 534 -7.47 -18.03 16.45
N PHE A 535 -6.70 -19.10 16.26
CA PHE A 535 -5.93 -19.35 15.06
C PHE A 535 -6.68 -20.34 14.18
N GLU A 536 -7.04 -19.94 12.95
CA GLU A 536 -7.64 -20.82 11.96
C GLU A 536 -6.55 -21.52 11.15
N ILE A 537 -6.57 -22.84 11.13
CA ILE A 537 -5.62 -23.67 10.38
C ILE A 537 -6.27 -24.04 9.05
N SER A 538 -5.86 -23.37 7.98
CA SER A 538 -6.45 -23.53 6.63
C SER A 538 -5.98 -24.79 5.88
N LYS A 539 -4.83 -25.36 6.28
CA LYS A 539 -4.33 -26.63 5.72
C LYS A 539 -4.06 -27.60 6.86
N SER A 540 -4.73 -28.74 6.85
CA SER A 540 -4.40 -29.82 7.78
C SER A 540 -2.96 -30.26 7.56
N PRO A 541 -2.11 -30.28 8.60
CA PRO A 541 -0.78 -30.82 8.49
C PRO A 541 -0.90 -32.32 8.20
N SER A 542 -0.45 -32.75 7.03
CA SER A 542 -0.57 -34.14 6.58
C SER A 542 0.42 -35.10 7.24
N GLN A 543 1.18 -34.67 8.26
CA GLN A 543 2.30 -35.45 8.79
C GLN A 543 2.31 -35.58 10.30
N LEU A 544 2.61 -36.81 10.75
CA LEU A 544 2.62 -37.28 12.14
C LEU A 544 3.68 -36.63 13.06
N ASN A 545 4.63 -35.85 12.55
CA ASN A 545 5.75 -35.28 13.31
C ASN A 545 5.81 -33.73 13.20
N THR A 546 4.67 -33.06 13.33
CA THR A 546 4.63 -31.60 13.33
C THR A 546 4.88 -31.06 14.73
N GLN A 547 5.80 -30.12 14.87
CA GLN A 547 6.00 -29.37 16.11
C GLN A 547 5.21 -28.07 16.05
N ILE A 548 4.48 -27.78 17.11
CA ILE A 548 3.72 -26.53 17.26
C ILE A 548 4.55 -25.61 18.14
N GLU A 549 4.87 -24.42 17.65
CA GLU A 549 5.51 -23.37 18.42
C GLU A 549 4.52 -22.23 18.66
N LEU A 550 4.27 -21.93 19.91
CA LEU A 550 3.60 -20.71 20.34
C LEU A 550 4.68 -19.67 20.65
N LEU A 551 4.63 -18.55 19.96
CA LEU A 551 5.64 -17.49 19.99
C LEU A 551 5.09 -16.27 20.73
N PHE A 552 5.87 -15.74 21.67
CA PHE A 552 5.60 -14.47 22.33
C PHE A 552 6.70 -13.47 21.95
N LYS A 553 6.35 -12.44 21.18
CA LYS A 553 7.29 -11.40 20.74
C LYS A 553 7.06 -10.12 21.53
N ASN A 554 8.09 -9.30 21.67
CA ASN A 554 8.05 -7.98 22.32
C ASN A 554 7.53 -8.01 23.78
N LYS A 555 7.86 -9.05 24.53
CA LYS A 555 7.52 -9.16 25.95
C LYS A 555 8.38 -8.19 26.75
N ASN A 556 7.75 -7.24 27.46
CA ASN A 556 8.42 -6.40 28.44
C ASN A 556 8.46 -7.10 29.81
N GLU A 557 9.41 -6.72 30.68
CA GLU A 557 9.50 -7.26 32.06
C GLU A 557 8.24 -7.00 32.90
N ALA A 558 7.49 -5.94 32.55
CA ALA A 558 6.24 -5.57 33.20
C ALA A 558 5.00 -6.35 32.70
N ASP A 559 5.14 -7.12 31.62
CA ASP A 559 4.04 -7.89 31.03
C ASP A 559 3.86 -9.22 31.77
N THR A 560 2.74 -9.34 32.48
CA THR A 560 2.41 -10.57 33.20
C THR A 560 1.25 -11.29 32.51
N LEU A 561 1.48 -12.53 32.10
CA LEU A 561 0.45 -13.45 31.64
C LEU A 561 0.36 -14.63 32.61
N SER A 562 -0.83 -15.10 32.86
CA SER A 562 -1.09 -16.30 33.67
C SER A 562 -2.24 -17.12 33.08
N ASN A 563 -2.43 -18.32 33.60
CA ASN A 563 -3.50 -19.24 33.20
C ASN A 563 -3.56 -19.45 31.67
N LEU A 564 -2.38 -19.60 31.05
CA LEU A 564 -2.29 -19.83 29.63
C LEU A 564 -2.79 -21.23 29.27
N ALA A 565 -3.77 -21.30 28.37
CA ALA A 565 -4.31 -22.55 27.87
C ALA A 565 -4.43 -22.53 26.34
N LEU A 566 -4.14 -23.66 25.72
CA LEU A 566 -4.43 -23.90 24.30
C LEU A 566 -5.51 -24.95 24.18
N LYS A 567 -6.52 -24.66 23.36
CA LYS A 567 -7.57 -25.60 22.99
C LYS A 567 -7.53 -25.85 21.49
N PHE A 568 -7.57 -27.10 21.12
CA PHE A 568 -7.54 -27.58 19.74
C PHE A 568 -8.91 -28.10 19.34
N TYR A 569 -9.41 -27.65 18.18
CA TYR A 569 -10.73 -28.00 17.69
C TYR A 569 -10.66 -28.47 16.24
N TYR A 570 -11.54 -29.40 15.87
CA TYR A 570 -11.80 -29.79 14.49
C TYR A 570 -13.30 -29.72 14.19
N LYS A 571 -13.67 -29.47 12.92
CA LYS A 571 -15.08 -29.43 12.53
C LYS A 571 -15.76 -30.77 12.77
N THR A 572 -16.90 -30.74 13.43
CA THR A 572 -17.79 -31.90 13.55
C THR A 572 -18.31 -32.25 12.15
N GLN A 573 -18.18 -33.49 11.73
CA GLN A 573 -18.69 -33.99 10.43
C GLN A 573 -20.20 -34.00 10.41
#